data_c8d66f354132d0e0f9b7aa11d4523d8f
#
_entry.id   c8d66f354132d0e0f9b7aa11d4523d8f
#
_cell.length_a   1.000
_cell.length_b   1.000
_cell.length_c   1.000
_cell.angle_alpha   90.00
_cell.angle_beta   90.00
_cell.angle_gamma   90.00
#
_symmetry.space_group_name_H-M   'P 1'
#
loop_
_entity.id
_entity.type
_entity.pdbx_description
1 polymer ?
#
loop_
_entity_poly.entity_id
_entity_poly.type
_entity_poly.pdbx_seq_one_letter_code
_entity_poly.pdbx_strand_id
1 'polypeptide(L)'
;MLWNRMAHRNLVVLTGSGISAESGVPTFRAADGLWMGHRVEDVATPEAFARDPALVQDFYNRRRRQLAQVQPNAAHRALADLAARWKGDFLLITQNVDDLHDRAHAATPPGPGFSLIHMHGELLKAQCTTTGEVCDWPGDLVPVEPSPFHPRGRLRPHIVWFGEFPLHMDRIEAAVARCDLFVSIGTSGAVWPAAGFVQLANRAGARTVELNLEPSHGRRLFDEGRYGAATGVVPGFCETLLAES
;
A
#
# COMPACT_ATOMS: atom_id res chain seq x y z
N MET A 1 8.46 21.22 25.77
CA MET A 1 9.29 20.01 25.98
C MET A 1 10.19 19.88 24.80
N LEU A 2 11.50 19.99 25.00
CA LEU A 2 12.52 19.82 23.96
C LEU A 2 12.59 18.32 23.62
N TRP A 3 11.97 17.91 22.53
CA TRP A 3 12.20 16.60 21.96
C TRP A 3 13.65 16.57 21.51
N ASN A 4 14.43 15.72 22.18
CA ASN A 4 15.85 15.52 21.90
C ASN A 4 15.99 15.15 20.42
N ARG A 5 16.83 15.87 19.64
CA ARG A 5 17.19 15.59 18.26
C ARG A 5 17.92 14.25 18.15
N MET A 6 17.21 13.16 18.32
CA MET A 6 17.70 11.87 17.84
C MET A 6 17.28 11.78 16.36
N ALA A 7 18.25 11.82 15.48
CA ALA A 7 18.00 11.60 14.07
C ALA A 7 17.23 10.30 13.91
N HIS A 8 15.98 10.37 13.41
CA HIS A 8 15.20 9.18 13.09
C HIS A 8 15.98 8.39 12.05
N ARG A 9 16.44 7.20 12.39
CA ARG A 9 17.23 6.36 11.47
C ARG A 9 16.36 5.35 10.75
N ASN A 10 15.32 4.84 11.42
CA ASN A 10 14.42 3.81 10.90
C ASN A 10 13.03 4.38 10.70
N LEU A 11 12.71 4.74 9.47
CA LEU A 11 11.41 5.25 9.07
C LEU A 11 10.56 4.12 8.49
N VAL A 12 9.33 3.98 8.97
CA VAL A 12 8.31 3.13 8.36
C VAL A 12 7.12 3.98 7.97
N VAL A 13 6.75 3.92 6.70
CA VAL A 13 5.56 4.58 6.15
C VAL A 13 4.58 3.52 5.66
N LEU A 14 3.34 3.57 6.14
CA LEU A 14 2.23 2.75 5.66
C LEU A 14 1.31 3.62 4.80
N THR A 15 1.02 3.20 3.57
CA THR A 15 0.07 3.91 2.71
C THR A 15 -1.17 3.07 2.40
N GLY A 16 -2.31 3.73 2.28
CA GLY A 16 -3.57 3.14 1.83
C GLY A 16 -4.16 3.89 0.64
N SER A 17 -5.36 3.52 0.20
CA SER A 17 -5.98 4.03 -1.03
C SER A 17 -6.18 5.54 -1.06
N GLY A 18 -6.24 6.20 0.09
CA GLY A 18 -6.36 7.66 0.19
C GLY A 18 -5.21 8.42 -0.46
N ILE A 19 -3.98 7.87 -0.50
CA ILE A 19 -2.86 8.54 -1.17
C ILE A 19 -3.05 8.59 -2.70
N SER A 20 -3.73 7.60 -3.29
CA SER A 20 -3.97 7.48 -4.73
C SER A 20 -5.29 8.12 -5.19
N ALA A 21 -6.13 8.62 -4.26
CA ALA A 21 -7.43 9.20 -4.57
C ALA A 21 -7.34 10.38 -5.55
N GLU A 22 -6.40 11.29 -5.32
CA GLU A 22 -6.20 12.48 -6.15
C GLU A 22 -5.44 12.18 -7.46
N SER A 23 -4.98 10.94 -7.65
CA SER A 23 -4.54 10.41 -8.95
C SER A 23 -5.71 9.91 -9.79
N GLY A 24 -6.92 9.82 -9.22
CA GLY A 24 -8.11 9.27 -9.90
C GLY A 24 -8.32 7.78 -9.66
N VAL A 25 -7.59 7.16 -8.72
CA VAL A 25 -7.83 5.76 -8.32
C VAL A 25 -8.95 5.73 -7.27
N PRO A 26 -10.05 5.00 -7.51
CA PRO A 26 -11.15 4.90 -6.56
C PRO A 26 -10.68 4.29 -5.23
N THR A 27 -11.02 4.96 -4.13
CA THR A 27 -10.68 4.47 -2.79
C THR A 27 -11.55 3.28 -2.41
N PHE A 28 -10.96 2.34 -1.68
CA PHE A 28 -11.71 1.30 -0.98
C PHE A 28 -12.41 1.92 0.24
N ARG A 29 -13.75 1.84 0.30
CA ARG A 29 -14.54 2.27 1.45
C ARG A 29 -15.21 1.06 2.09
N ALA A 30 -14.68 0.61 3.22
CA ALA A 30 -15.25 -0.49 3.97
C ALA A 30 -16.68 -0.18 4.50
N ALA A 31 -17.06 1.09 4.60
CA ALA A 31 -18.33 1.51 5.19
C ALA A 31 -19.55 1.08 4.35
N ASP A 32 -19.43 1.02 3.03
CA ASP A 32 -20.55 0.71 2.13
C ASP A 32 -20.54 -0.78 1.72
N GLY A 33 -19.50 -1.55 2.08
CA GLY A 33 -19.31 -2.94 1.62
C GLY A 33 -19.15 -3.09 0.10
N LEU A 34 -19.10 -1.97 -0.62
CA LEU A 34 -19.00 -1.93 -2.08
C LEU A 34 -17.64 -1.45 -2.54
N TRP A 35 -17.07 -2.14 -3.51
CA TRP A 35 -15.88 -1.74 -4.21
C TRP A 35 -16.19 -1.58 -5.70
N MET A 36 -16.22 -0.32 -6.16
CA MET A 36 -16.61 0.00 -7.55
C MET A 36 -17.96 -0.64 -7.96
N GLY A 37 -18.95 -0.59 -7.07
CA GLY A 37 -20.29 -1.12 -7.32
C GLY A 37 -20.45 -2.63 -7.13
N HIS A 38 -19.39 -3.35 -6.77
CA HIS A 38 -19.45 -4.79 -6.43
C HIS A 38 -19.27 -5.01 -4.94
N ARG A 39 -19.94 -6.01 -4.40
CA ARG A 39 -19.67 -6.47 -3.05
C ARG A 39 -18.26 -7.10 -3.02
N VAL A 40 -17.55 -6.88 -1.93
CA VAL A 40 -16.19 -7.42 -1.75
C VAL A 40 -16.20 -8.95 -1.86
N GLU A 41 -17.22 -9.60 -1.31
CA GLU A 41 -17.41 -11.04 -1.34
C GLU A 41 -17.63 -11.61 -2.75
N ASP A 42 -17.95 -10.76 -3.72
CA ASP A 42 -18.19 -11.19 -5.11
C ASP A 42 -16.96 -11.03 -6.02
N VAL A 43 -15.96 -10.22 -5.61
CA VAL A 43 -14.80 -9.90 -6.48
C VAL A 43 -13.44 -10.01 -5.82
N ALA A 44 -13.37 -10.09 -4.47
CA ALA A 44 -12.10 -10.01 -3.74
C ALA A 44 -11.96 -11.10 -2.67
N THR A 45 -12.40 -12.33 -2.98
CA THR A 45 -12.20 -13.53 -2.16
C THR A 45 -11.80 -14.73 -3.03
N PRO A 46 -11.07 -15.73 -2.49
CA PRO A 46 -10.80 -16.99 -3.18
C PRO A 46 -12.07 -17.71 -3.63
N GLU A 47 -13.12 -17.66 -2.80
CA GLU A 47 -14.43 -18.27 -3.06
C GLU A 47 -15.12 -17.60 -4.25
N ALA A 48 -15.04 -16.27 -4.36
CA ALA A 48 -15.57 -15.52 -5.51
C ALA A 48 -14.88 -15.97 -6.80
N PHE A 49 -13.56 -16.06 -6.78
CA PHE A 49 -12.79 -16.50 -7.95
C PHE A 49 -13.10 -17.95 -8.34
N ALA A 50 -13.27 -18.84 -7.37
CA ALA A 50 -13.67 -20.22 -7.63
C ALA A 50 -15.09 -20.33 -8.21
N ARG A 51 -16.00 -19.46 -7.76
CA ARG A 51 -17.41 -19.45 -8.19
C ARG A 51 -17.60 -18.82 -9.56
N ASP A 52 -16.98 -17.67 -9.80
CA ASP A 52 -17.09 -16.89 -11.04
C ASP A 52 -15.77 -16.21 -11.41
N PRO A 53 -14.82 -16.97 -12.00
CA PRO A 53 -13.54 -16.38 -12.44
C PRO A 53 -13.73 -15.31 -13.52
N ALA A 54 -14.80 -15.35 -14.31
CA ALA A 54 -15.06 -14.37 -15.35
C ALA A 54 -15.36 -12.98 -14.75
N LEU A 55 -16.25 -12.93 -13.77
CA LEU A 55 -16.56 -11.69 -13.03
C LEU A 55 -15.31 -11.11 -12.37
N VAL A 56 -14.56 -11.96 -11.65
CA VAL A 56 -13.37 -11.51 -10.91
C VAL A 56 -12.28 -11.01 -11.88
N GLN A 57 -12.00 -11.74 -12.98
CA GLN A 57 -11.00 -11.29 -13.96
C GLN A 57 -11.43 -9.97 -14.63
N ASP A 58 -12.71 -9.84 -15.03
CA ASP A 58 -13.19 -8.58 -15.63
C ASP A 58 -13.07 -7.41 -14.65
N PHE A 59 -13.40 -7.61 -13.37
CA PHE A 59 -13.23 -6.59 -12.33
C PHE A 59 -11.78 -6.09 -12.25
N TYR A 60 -10.78 -6.99 -12.18
CA TYR A 60 -9.38 -6.60 -12.11
C TYR A 60 -8.83 -6.10 -13.44
N ASN A 61 -9.31 -6.58 -14.59
CA ASN A 61 -8.96 -6.08 -15.92
C ASN A 61 -9.37 -4.62 -16.10
N ARG A 62 -10.58 -4.24 -15.69
CA ARG A 62 -11.03 -2.84 -15.70
C ARG A 62 -10.09 -1.94 -14.88
N ARG A 63 -9.63 -2.43 -13.73
CA ARG A 63 -8.69 -1.70 -12.88
C ARG A 63 -7.30 -1.57 -13.51
N ARG A 64 -6.77 -2.62 -14.18
CA ARG A 64 -5.52 -2.53 -14.95
C ARG A 64 -5.61 -1.47 -16.04
N ARG A 65 -6.70 -1.47 -16.80
CA ARG A 65 -6.94 -0.47 -17.85
C ARG A 65 -7.05 0.95 -17.31
N GLN A 66 -7.70 1.13 -16.18
CA GLN A 66 -7.76 2.43 -15.49
C GLN A 66 -6.39 2.87 -14.99
N LEU A 67 -5.60 1.95 -14.42
CA LEU A 67 -4.27 2.26 -13.89
C LEU A 67 -3.32 2.83 -14.95
N ALA A 68 -3.46 2.39 -16.21
CA ALA A 68 -2.70 2.94 -17.33
C ALA A 68 -3.00 4.42 -17.64
N GLN A 69 -4.12 4.95 -17.16
CA GLN A 69 -4.59 6.33 -17.45
C GLN A 69 -4.25 7.31 -16.31
N VAL A 70 -3.79 6.84 -15.16
CA VAL A 70 -3.49 7.69 -14.00
C VAL A 70 -1.98 7.86 -13.81
N GLN A 71 -1.59 8.89 -13.05
CA GLN A 71 -0.19 9.23 -12.80
C GLN A 71 0.07 9.41 -11.30
N PRO A 72 1.32 9.18 -10.82
CA PRO A 72 1.72 9.54 -9.47
C PRO A 72 1.42 11.02 -9.19
N ASN A 73 0.78 11.30 -8.07
CA ASN A 73 0.49 12.67 -7.64
C ASN A 73 1.61 13.26 -6.77
N ALA A 74 1.42 14.46 -6.24
CA ALA A 74 2.42 15.16 -5.43
C ALA A 74 2.83 14.39 -4.17
N ALA A 75 1.92 13.62 -3.56
CA ALA A 75 2.22 12.82 -2.38
C ALA A 75 3.18 11.64 -2.70
N HIS A 76 2.95 10.93 -3.81
CA HIS A 76 3.84 9.87 -4.27
C HIS A 76 5.25 10.42 -4.59
N ARG A 77 5.31 11.56 -5.30
CA ARG A 77 6.59 12.22 -5.64
C ARG A 77 7.33 12.71 -4.41
N ALA A 78 6.62 13.25 -3.41
CA ALA A 78 7.23 13.69 -2.16
C ALA A 78 7.83 12.52 -1.36
N LEU A 79 7.17 11.35 -1.34
CA LEU A 79 7.73 10.15 -0.72
C LEU A 79 8.93 9.60 -1.50
N ALA A 80 8.93 9.70 -2.82
CA ALA A 80 10.08 9.31 -3.64
C ALA A 80 11.28 10.25 -3.40
N ASP A 81 11.06 11.57 -3.31
CA ASP A 81 12.11 12.54 -2.96
C ASP A 81 12.64 12.31 -1.54
N LEU A 82 11.75 12.04 -0.57
CA LEU A 82 12.14 11.66 0.78
C LEU A 82 13.02 10.40 0.76
N ALA A 83 12.64 9.36 0.01
CA ALA A 83 13.39 8.11 -0.09
C ALA A 83 14.77 8.30 -0.73
N ALA A 84 14.90 9.20 -1.71
CA ALA A 84 16.17 9.52 -2.34
C ALA A 84 17.16 10.24 -1.39
N ARG A 85 16.64 11.01 -0.43
CA ARG A 85 17.42 11.90 0.44
C ARG A 85 17.55 11.41 1.89
N TRP A 86 16.75 10.40 2.28
CA TRP A 86 16.78 9.84 3.63
C TRP A 86 18.10 9.13 3.92
N LYS A 87 18.72 9.43 5.07
CA LYS A 87 20.05 8.90 5.43
C LYS A 87 20.03 7.62 6.26
N GLY A 88 18.84 7.12 6.60
CA GLY A 88 18.65 5.89 7.39
C GLY A 88 17.89 4.83 6.62
N ASP A 89 17.41 3.81 7.34
CA ASP A 89 16.52 2.82 6.77
C ASP A 89 15.12 3.41 6.57
N PHE A 90 14.55 3.21 5.39
CA PHE A 90 13.20 3.63 5.05
C PHE A 90 12.43 2.46 4.42
N LEU A 91 11.44 1.97 5.12
CA LEU A 91 10.49 1.00 4.60
C LEU A 91 9.15 1.68 4.26
N LEU A 92 8.80 1.67 2.98
CA LEU A 92 7.48 2.05 2.50
C LEU A 92 6.63 0.79 2.31
N ILE A 93 5.55 0.68 3.06
CA ILE A 93 4.59 -0.41 2.99
C ILE A 93 3.33 0.15 2.33
N THR A 94 2.89 -0.45 1.25
CA THR A 94 1.62 -0.05 0.64
C THR A 94 0.58 -1.16 0.71
N GLN A 95 -0.63 -0.78 1.10
CA GLN A 95 -1.84 -1.60 0.98
C GLN A 95 -2.43 -1.53 -0.43
N ASN A 96 -1.95 -0.56 -1.22
CA ASN A 96 -2.42 -0.36 -2.57
C ASN A 96 -1.85 -1.42 -3.51
N VAL A 97 -2.64 -1.75 -4.51
CA VAL A 97 -2.26 -2.70 -5.57
C VAL A 97 -1.88 -1.98 -6.87
N ASP A 98 -1.97 -0.63 -6.87
CA ASP A 98 -1.49 0.21 -7.97
C ASP A 98 0.05 0.32 -7.95
N ASP A 99 0.64 0.73 -9.07
CA ASP A 99 2.08 0.91 -9.26
C ASP A 99 2.54 2.38 -9.14
N LEU A 100 1.72 3.24 -8.48
CA LEU A 100 2.02 4.68 -8.43
C LEU A 100 3.27 5.00 -7.62
N HIS A 101 3.55 4.24 -6.57
CA HIS A 101 4.81 4.34 -5.85
C HIS A 101 5.99 3.90 -6.72
N ASP A 102 5.88 2.78 -7.42
CA ASP A 102 6.94 2.26 -8.30
C ASP A 102 7.30 3.27 -9.38
N ARG A 103 6.28 3.84 -10.04
CA ARG A 103 6.49 4.87 -11.07
C ARG A 103 7.10 6.16 -10.52
N ALA A 104 6.76 6.55 -9.29
CA ALA A 104 7.37 7.70 -8.64
C ALA A 104 8.86 7.44 -8.34
N HIS A 105 9.20 6.24 -7.83
CA HIS A 105 10.58 5.84 -7.56
C HIS A 105 11.38 5.57 -8.82
N ALA A 106 10.77 5.12 -9.91
CA ALA A 106 11.45 5.01 -11.21
C ALA A 106 11.88 6.39 -11.76
N ALA A 107 11.07 7.43 -11.50
CA ALA A 107 11.40 8.81 -11.88
C ALA A 107 12.39 9.48 -10.91
N THR A 108 12.40 9.08 -9.63
CA THR A 108 13.30 9.59 -8.59
C THR A 108 13.87 8.38 -7.82
N PRO A 109 15.02 7.83 -8.28
CA PRO A 109 15.61 6.63 -7.68
C PRO A 109 15.91 6.81 -6.19
N PRO A 110 15.53 5.85 -5.34
CA PRO A 110 15.71 5.96 -3.90
C PRO A 110 17.17 5.75 -3.46
N GLY A 111 17.47 6.17 -2.23
CA GLY A 111 18.73 5.88 -1.57
C GLY A 111 18.88 4.39 -1.18
N PRO A 112 20.09 3.98 -0.77
CA PRO A 112 20.42 2.55 -0.53
C PRO A 112 19.68 1.92 0.64
N GLY A 113 19.17 2.69 1.61
CA GLY A 113 18.40 2.20 2.76
C GLY A 113 16.90 2.03 2.50
N PHE A 114 16.43 2.30 1.27
CA PHE A 114 15.01 2.24 0.94
C PHE A 114 14.54 0.84 0.54
N SER A 115 13.32 0.53 0.93
CA SER A 115 12.58 -0.65 0.45
C SER A 115 11.10 -0.32 0.28
N LEU A 116 10.47 -0.89 -0.75
CA LEU A 116 9.01 -0.86 -0.97
C LEU A 116 8.44 -2.27 -0.82
N ILE A 117 7.32 -2.40 -0.11
CA ILE A 117 6.57 -3.66 0.02
C ILE A 117 5.11 -3.41 -0.36
N HIS A 118 4.63 -4.16 -1.34
CA HIS A 118 3.22 -4.28 -1.69
C HIS A 118 2.58 -5.40 -0.86
N MET A 119 2.09 -5.08 0.34
CA MET A 119 1.58 -6.09 1.26
C MET A 119 0.29 -6.78 0.80
N HIS A 120 -0.45 -6.18 -0.12
CA HIS A 120 -1.66 -6.77 -0.72
C HIS A 120 -1.48 -7.18 -2.19
N GLY A 121 -0.23 -7.31 -2.64
CA GLY A 121 0.08 -7.70 -4.02
C GLY A 121 0.06 -6.54 -5.00
N GLU A 122 0.12 -6.87 -6.29
CA GLU A 122 0.33 -5.90 -7.37
C GLU A 122 -0.60 -6.20 -8.55
N LEU A 123 -1.35 -5.18 -8.98
CA LEU A 123 -2.37 -5.31 -10.02
C LEU A 123 -1.79 -5.68 -11.39
N LEU A 124 -0.55 -5.26 -11.69
CA LEU A 124 0.14 -5.56 -12.95
C LEU A 124 0.89 -6.89 -12.93
N LYS A 125 0.62 -7.75 -11.94
CA LYS A 125 1.16 -9.09 -11.85
C LYS A 125 0.05 -10.13 -11.80
N ALA A 126 0.40 -11.35 -12.22
CA ALA A 126 -0.45 -12.53 -12.15
C ALA A 126 0.26 -13.64 -11.36
N GLN A 127 -0.53 -14.49 -10.73
CA GLN A 127 -0.06 -15.59 -9.90
C GLN A 127 -0.64 -16.91 -10.37
N CYS A 128 0.19 -17.96 -10.41
CA CYS A 128 -0.24 -19.32 -10.67
C CYS A 128 -1.03 -19.89 -9.48
N THR A 129 -2.24 -20.38 -9.74
CA THR A 129 -3.12 -20.98 -8.71
C THR A 129 -2.59 -22.27 -8.12
N THR A 130 -1.64 -22.94 -8.79
CA THR A 130 -1.09 -24.24 -8.37
C THR A 130 0.26 -24.12 -7.67
N THR A 131 1.16 -23.27 -8.19
CA THR A 131 2.53 -23.17 -7.67
C THR A 131 2.76 -21.93 -6.83
N GLY A 132 1.89 -20.90 -6.94
CA GLY A 132 2.09 -19.61 -6.32
C GLY A 132 3.10 -18.71 -7.03
N GLU A 133 3.75 -19.19 -8.11
CA GLU A 133 4.71 -18.39 -8.87
C GLU A 133 4.05 -17.18 -9.54
N VAL A 134 4.78 -16.07 -9.54
CA VAL A 134 4.29 -14.74 -9.97
C VAL A 134 5.03 -14.31 -11.22
N CYS A 135 4.31 -13.68 -12.15
CA CYS A 135 4.88 -13.04 -13.34
C CYS A 135 4.25 -11.66 -13.58
N ASP A 136 4.96 -10.82 -14.32
CA ASP A 136 4.43 -9.55 -14.81
C ASP A 136 3.29 -9.81 -15.80
N TRP A 137 2.18 -9.08 -15.61
CA TRP A 137 1.00 -9.20 -16.44
C TRP A 137 0.29 -7.85 -16.58
N PRO A 138 0.74 -7.00 -17.48
CA PRO A 138 0.17 -5.66 -17.67
C PRO A 138 -1.16 -5.66 -18.43
N GLY A 139 -1.48 -6.75 -19.14
CA GLY A 139 -2.69 -6.89 -19.95
C GLY A 139 -3.88 -7.51 -19.20
N ASP A 140 -4.95 -7.75 -19.94
CA ASP A 140 -6.13 -8.45 -19.42
C ASP A 140 -5.83 -9.93 -19.19
N LEU A 141 -6.37 -10.49 -18.11
CA LEU A 141 -6.44 -11.94 -17.88
C LEU A 141 -7.78 -12.47 -18.36
N VAL A 142 -7.77 -13.55 -19.12
CA VAL A 142 -9.02 -14.26 -19.47
C VAL A 142 -9.49 -15.14 -18.30
N PRO A 143 -10.79 -15.54 -18.24
CA PRO A 143 -11.34 -16.28 -17.10
C PRO A 143 -10.59 -17.57 -16.77
N VAL A 144 -9.99 -18.21 -17.78
CA VAL A 144 -9.24 -19.47 -17.65
C VAL A 144 -7.86 -19.30 -18.28
N GLU A 145 -7.10 -18.27 -17.83
CA GLU A 145 -5.75 -18.01 -18.34
C GLU A 145 -4.80 -19.14 -17.96
N PRO A 146 -4.18 -19.86 -18.94
CA PRO A 146 -3.22 -20.91 -18.64
C PRO A 146 -1.98 -20.33 -17.93
N SER A 147 -1.48 -21.07 -16.94
CA SER A 147 -0.23 -20.71 -16.28
C SER A 147 0.99 -21.19 -17.06
N PRO A 148 2.03 -20.36 -17.26
CA PRO A 148 3.29 -20.80 -17.84
C PRO A 148 4.11 -21.69 -16.89
N PHE A 149 3.77 -21.71 -15.59
CA PHE A 149 4.54 -22.41 -14.56
C PHE A 149 4.07 -23.84 -14.30
N HIS A 150 2.82 -24.18 -14.68
CA HIS A 150 2.28 -25.50 -14.41
C HIS A 150 1.17 -25.88 -15.41
N PRO A 151 1.20 -27.08 -16.03
CA PRO A 151 0.27 -27.47 -17.10
C PRO A 151 -1.22 -27.53 -16.68
N ARG A 152 -1.49 -27.67 -15.38
CA ARG A 152 -2.84 -27.63 -14.81
C ARG A 152 -3.11 -26.35 -14.01
N GLY A 153 -2.13 -25.46 -13.94
CA GLY A 153 -2.26 -24.16 -13.27
C GLY A 153 -3.01 -23.17 -14.15
N ARG A 154 -3.63 -22.20 -13.49
CA ARG A 154 -4.25 -21.04 -14.12
C ARG A 154 -3.68 -19.78 -13.51
N LEU A 155 -3.75 -18.67 -14.21
CA LEU A 155 -3.37 -17.38 -13.68
C LEU A 155 -4.58 -16.68 -13.02
N ARG A 156 -4.33 -16.11 -11.87
CA ARG A 156 -5.20 -15.17 -11.18
C ARG A 156 -4.47 -13.84 -10.98
N PRO A 157 -5.17 -12.72 -10.68
CA PRO A 157 -4.50 -11.49 -10.25
C PRO A 157 -3.61 -11.77 -9.03
N HIS A 158 -2.39 -11.22 -9.02
CA HIS A 158 -1.51 -11.29 -7.85
C HIS A 158 -1.95 -10.28 -6.79
N ILE A 159 -3.11 -10.52 -6.22
CA ILE A 159 -3.76 -9.69 -5.21
C ILE A 159 -4.04 -10.55 -3.99
N VAL A 160 -3.74 -10.04 -2.80
CA VAL A 160 -4.16 -10.64 -1.54
C VAL A 160 -5.65 -10.35 -1.36
N TRP A 161 -6.47 -11.38 -1.36
CA TRP A 161 -7.90 -11.28 -1.15
C TRP A 161 -8.28 -11.40 0.32
N PHE A 162 -9.49 -10.99 0.66
CA PHE A 162 -10.03 -11.21 2.00
C PHE A 162 -10.03 -12.71 2.32
N GLY A 163 -9.53 -13.05 3.53
CA GLY A 163 -9.29 -14.43 3.94
C GLY A 163 -7.88 -14.96 3.64
N GLU A 164 -7.09 -14.27 2.81
CA GLU A 164 -5.69 -14.62 2.57
C GLU A 164 -4.74 -13.82 3.48
N PHE A 165 -3.53 -14.34 3.69
CA PHE A 165 -2.50 -13.66 4.47
C PHE A 165 -1.79 -12.60 3.63
N PRO A 166 -1.60 -11.37 4.15
CA PRO A 166 -0.80 -10.36 3.48
C PRO A 166 0.65 -10.80 3.28
N LEU A 167 1.28 -10.27 2.23
CA LEU A 167 2.65 -10.62 1.85
C LEU A 167 3.68 -9.99 2.80
N HIS A 168 4.79 -10.69 3.00
CA HIS A 168 5.98 -10.17 3.71
C HIS A 168 5.75 -9.73 5.16
N MET A 169 4.78 -10.32 5.86
CA MET A 169 4.40 -9.90 7.23
C MET A 169 5.57 -9.95 8.21
N ASP A 170 6.40 -11.01 8.19
CA ASP A 170 7.56 -11.13 9.08
C ASP A 170 8.53 -9.94 8.92
N ARG A 171 8.78 -9.53 7.67
CA ARG A 171 9.65 -8.39 7.37
C ARG A 171 9.03 -7.07 7.81
N ILE A 172 7.71 -6.92 7.59
CA ILE A 172 6.95 -5.74 7.99
C ILE A 172 6.97 -5.59 9.52
N GLU A 173 6.57 -6.64 10.23
CA GLU A 173 6.51 -6.63 11.69
C GLU A 173 7.88 -6.38 12.33
N ALA A 174 8.93 -7.02 11.79
CA ALA A 174 10.29 -6.78 12.26
C ALA A 174 10.75 -5.33 12.04
N ALA A 175 10.36 -4.68 10.96
CA ALA A 175 10.69 -3.28 10.70
C ALA A 175 9.89 -2.32 11.60
N VAL A 176 8.59 -2.54 11.76
CA VAL A 176 7.73 -1.72 12.62
C VAL A 176 8.15 -1.84 14.10
N ALA A 177 8.55 -3.05 14.55
CA ALA A 177 8.99 -3.27 15.94
C ALA A 177 10.32 -2.57 16.30
N ARG A 178 11.03 -2.00 15.33
CA ARG A 178 12.30 -1.28 15.56
C ARG A 178 12.35 0.10 14.92
N CYS A 179 11.24 0.61 14.40
CA CYS A 179 11.22 1.93 13.79
C CYS A 179 11.32 3.04 14.86
N ASP A 180 11.90 4.17 14.49
CA ASP A 180 11.94 5.38 15.31
C ASP A 180 10.74 6.29 14.99
N LEU A 181 10.24 6.20 13.75
CA LEU A 181 9.09 6.95 13.26
C LEU A 181 8.20 6.05 12.41
N PHE A 182 6.92 5.98 12.78
CA PHE A 182 5.87 5.32 12.00
C PHE A 182 4.89 6.35 11.47
N VAL A 183 4.68 6.37 10.16
CA VAL A 183 3.76 7.31 9.49
C VAL A 183 2.68 6.51 8.75
N SER A 184 1.42 6.82 9.01
CA SER A 184 0.27 6.22 8.31
C SER A 184 -0.37 7.25 7.40
N ILE A 185 -0.52 6.96 6.10
CA ILE A 185 -0.99 7.90 5.09
C ILE A 185 -2.19 7.34 4.32
N GLY A 186 -3.31 8.03 4.34
CA GLY A 186 -4.46 7.72 3.48
C GLY A 186 -5.09 6.36 3.72
N THR A 187 -5.06 5.86 4.96
CA THR A 187 -5.69 4.58 5.34
C THR A 187 -6.82 4.78 6.34
N SER A 188 -7.88 3.97 6.23
CA SER A 188 -9.02 4.02 7.16
C SER A 188 -8.69 3.56 8.58
N GLY A 189 -7.59 2.80 8.76
CA GLY A 189 -7.26 2.15 10.03
C GLY A 189 -8.23 1.04 10.43
N ALA A 190 -9.02 0.49 9.49
CA ALA A 190 -10.01 -0.55 9.75
C ALA A 190 -9.60 -1.94 9.24
N VAL A 191 -8.63 -2.03 8.32
CA VAL A 191 -8.23 -3.30 7.70
C VAL A 191 -7.07 -3.92 8.47
N TRP A 192 -7.31 -5.13 9.02
CA TRP A 192 -6.29 -5.92 9.70
C TRP A 192 -5.50 -6.79 8.70
N PRO A 193 -4.19 -7.03 8.98
CA PRO A 193 -3.40 -6.66 10.17
C PRO A 193 -2.83 -5.23 10.15
N ALA A 194 -2.90 -4.50 9.03
CA ALA A 194 -2.31 -3.15 8.88
C ALA A 194 -2.77 -2.15 9.94
N ALA A 195 -4.05 -2.21 10.36
CA ALA A 195 -4.60 -1.38 11.45
C ALA A 195 -3.88 -1.57 12.80
N GLY A 196 -3.20 -2.70 13.00
CA GLY A 196 -2.45 -3.00 14.22
C GLY A 196 -1.01 -2.47 14.22
N PHE A 197 -0.47 -2.00 13.10
CA PHE A 197 0.95 -1.60 13.01
C PHE A 197 1.26 -0.38 13.89
N VAL A 198 0.34 0.57 14.01
CA VAL A 198 0.53 1.70 14.93
C VAL A 198 0.69 1.25 16.39
N GLN A 199 -0.05 0.21 16.81
CA GLN A 199 0.10 -0.33 18.18
C GLN A 199 1.45 -1.03 18.36
N LEU A 200 1.95 -1.70 17.32
CA LEU A 200 3.28 -2.32 17.35
C LEU A 200 4.37 -1.25 17.42
N ALA A 201 4.26 -0.18 16.62
CA ALA A 201 5.17 0.97 16.66
C ALA A 201 5.17 1.66 18.03
N ASN A 202 4.00 1.88 18.64
CA ASN A 202 3.89 2.44 19.99
C ASN A 202 4.60 1.56 21.05
N ARG A 203 4.47 0.24 20.95
CA ARG A 203 5.20 -0.69 21.86
C ARG A 203 6.70 -0.62 21.66
N ALA A 204 7.17 -0.29 20.46
CA ALA A 204 8.60 -0.07 20.18
C ALA A 204 9.10 1.31 20.65
N GLY A 205 8.23 2.20 21.12
CA GLY A 205 8.56 3.56 21.52
C GLY A 205 8.74 4.53 20.34
N ALA A 206 8.29 4.17 19.15
CA ALA A 206 8.34 5.01 17.97
C ALA A 206 7.41 6.22 18.09
N ARG A 207 7.81 7.38 17.53
CA ARG A 207 6.87 8.46 17.24
C ARG A 207 5.89 8.00 16.18
N THR A 208 4.60 8.31 16.34
CA THR A 208 3.56 7.88 15.42
C THR A 208 2.77 9.06 14.85
N VAL A 209 2.65 9.12 13.52
CA VAL A 209 2.00 10.23 12.81
C VAL A 209 0.95 9.69 11.84
N GLU A 210 -0.21 10.33 11.84
CA GLU A 210 -1.28 10.06 10.87
C GLU A 210 -1.42 11.25 9.90
N LEU A 211 -1.32 10.97 8.59
CA LEU A 211 -1.63 11.91 7.52
C LEU A 211 -2.84 11.38 6.74
N ASN A 212 -3.98 12.04 6.86
CA ASN A 212 -5.21 11.52 6.26
C ASN A 212 -6.16 12.66 5.87
N LEU A 213 -7.17 12.36 5.06
CA LEU A 213 -8.20 13.36 4.73
C LEU A 213 -8.96 13.81 5.98
N GLU A 214 -9.29 12.84 6.83
CA GLU A 214 -9.98 13.00 8.12
C GLU A 214 -9.46 11.96 9.12
N PRO A 215 -9.71 12.12 10.44
CA PRO A 215 -9.26 11.15 11.45
C PRO A 215 -9.71 9.73 11.14
N SER A 216 -8.76 8.77 11.16
CA SER A 216 -9.06 7.35 10.99
C SER A 216 -9.68 6.73 12.25
N HIS A 217 -10.13 5.47 12.13
CA HIS A 217 -10.58 4.69 13.29
C HIS A 217 -9.49 4.54 14.36
N GLY A 218 -8.21 4.53 13.94
CA GLY A 218 -7.05 4.41 14.80
C GLY A 218 -6.50 5.73 15.37
N ARG A 219 -7.14 6.89 15.12
CA ARG A 219 -6.58 8.21 15.45
C ARG A 219 -6.03 8.35 16.86
N ARG A 220 -6.68 7.77 17.84
CA ARG A 220 -6.28 7.87 19.26
C ARG A 220 -4.98 7.14 19.60
N LEU A 221 -4.47 6.33 18.68
CA LEU A 221 -3.22 5.58 18.83
C LEU A 221 -2.00 6.37 18.31
N PHE A 222 -2.24 7.48 17.60
CA PHE A 222 -1.17 8.30 17.02
C PHE A 222 -0.86 9.51 17.92
N ASP A 223 0.43 9.84 18.05
CA ASP A 223 0.90 11.02 18.76
C ASP A 223 0.45 12.31 18.06
N GLU A 224 0.51 12.31 16.71
CA GLU A 224 0.19 13.46 15.88
C GLU A 224 -0.75 13.07 14.74
N GLY A 225 -1.63 13.99 14.32
CA GLY A 225 -2.46 13.85 13.12
C GLY A 225 -2.47 15.15 12.33
N ARG A 226 -2.27 15.05 11.00
CA ARG A 226 -2.44 16.17 10.05
C ARG A 226 -3.48 15.76 9.02
N TYR A 227 -4.48 16.63 8.82
CA TYR A 227 -5.65 16.30 8.02
C TYR A 227 -5.78 17.23 6.82
N GLY A 228 -6.13 16.63 5.70
CA GLY A 228 -6.29 17.28 4.41
C GLY A 228 -6.00 16.30 3.26
N ALA A 229 -6.15 16.77 2.04
CA ALA A 229 -5.81 16.02 0.85
C ALA A 229 -4.35 15.57 0.86
N ALA A 230 -4.05 14.34 0.44
CA ALA A 230 -2.71 13.79 0.51
C ALA A 230 -1.68 14.64 -0.26
N THR A 231 -2.07 15.19 -1.41
CA THR A 231 -1.22 16.08 -2.21
C THR A 231 -0.88 17.41 -1.51
N GLY A 232 -1.66 17.80 -0.50
CA GLY A 232 -1.39 18.99 0.31
C GLY A 232 -0.56 18.70 1.55
N VAL A 233 -0.90 17.62 2.30
CA VAL A 233 -0.29 17.39 3.62
C VAL A 233 1.02 16.61 3.56
N VAL A 234 1.17 15.67 2.60
CA VAL A 234 2.36 14.80 2.53
C VAL A 234 3.63 15.56 2.11
N PRO A 235 3.61 16.43 1.08
CA PRO A 235 4.82 17.15 0.68
C PRO A 235 5.43 17.98 1.81
N GLY A 236 4.62 18.82 2.47
CA GLY A 236 5.10 19.66 3.58
C GLY A 236 5.60 18.84 4.77
N PHE A 237 5.00 17.67 5.03
CA PHE A 237 5.49 16.74 6.06
C PHE A 237 6.87 16.17 5.70
N CYS A 238 7.04 15.71 4.46
CA CYS A 238 8.33 15.18 3.97
C CYS A 238 9.45 16.24 4.02
N GLU A 239 9.15 17.48 3.62
CA GLU A 239 10.10 18.60 3.72
C GLU A 239 10.52 18.87 5.17
N THR A 240 9.57 18.84 6.11
CA THR A 240 9.86 18.99 7.54
C THR A 240 10.81 17.89 8.02
N LEU A 241 10.55 16.63 7.68
CA LEU A 241 11.41 15.50 8.07
C LEU A 241 12.84 15.64 7.52
N LEU A 242 12.96 16.07 6.26
CA LEU A 242 14.27 16.25 5.64
C LEU A 242 15.06 17.43 6.24
N ALA A 243 14.37 18.42 6.80
CA ALA A 243 15.02 19.53 7.49
C ALA A 243 15.47 19.15 8.91
N GLU A 244 14.88 18.10 9.51
CA GLU A 244 15.21 17.59 10.84
C GLU A 244 16.27 16.46 10.81
N SER A 245 16.53 15.83 9.66
CA SER A 245 17.46 14.72 9.44
C SER A 245 18.86 15.23 9.04
#